data_4c489a6da016fc049bdffb2640254c41
#
_entry.id   4c489a6da016fc049bdffb2640254c41
#
_cell.length_a   1.000
_cell.length_b   1.000
_cell.length_c   1.000
_cell.angle_alpha   90.00
_cell.angle_beta   90.00
_cell.angle_gamma   90.00
#
_symmetry.space_group_name_H-M   'P 1'
#
loop_
_entity.id
_entity.type
_entity.pdbx_description
1 polymer ?
#
loop_
_entity_poly.entity_id
_entity_poly.type
_entity_poly.pdbx_seq_one_letter_code
_entity_poly.pdbx_strand_id
1 'polypeptide(L)'
;MAGIGFELKKLFRRKGLFASLRAYGYAGVICTGPMLLGVLLQLGILLLCSWAGAPRDQQDLLVCMITYTLLFSLTVTSFFSMPVTRYLADMLYEEQEQTILPSFWGSSSLMLVLGCTLYGLFLLVSGATLLQGLLCLWLFAEMIVNWNGMSYLTAIKDYRGILCSFLAAIALAFGLGFVLVVLLGGPVLEGMLFAVTMGYGLMMVWDVVLLCRYFPQSEESPWTFLRWVDAFLPLAFTGLCTNIGLFAHLVICWAGPLGVQVKGLFYGAPYYDVPALIAFLTILVTSVNFVVSVEVNFYPKYRNYYSLFNDGGVVGDIVTAEEEMLAVLNRELRFTALKQLFVTAAVLSLENTLLALLPLGFNDLMHGYFRTLCVGYGLYAVGNTILMILLYFTDYGGAVAAAAVFAVSASGLTALSMAFDPAFYGFGFLIGAALFYLVTLFRLDVFTANLPYRVLGQQPIVAETKSGRFTRLGLFLEHKKRKLTKSAKHSAS
;
A
#
# COMPACT_ATOMS: atom_id res chain seq x y z
N MET A 1 -10.55 -10.69 -0.45
CA MET A 1 -11.06 -9.32 -0.45
C MET A 1 -12.59 -9.17 -0.41
N ALA A 2 -13.36 -10.22 -0.29
CA ALA A 2 -14.85 -10.22 -0.36
C ALA A 2 -15.60 -9.72 0.89
N GLY A 3 -15.11 -8.73 1.60
CA GLY A 3 -15.61 -8.47 2.94
C GLY A 3 -16.21 -7.12 3.26
N ILE A 4 -15.67 -6.06 2.76
CA ILE A 4 -16.29 -4.73 2.85
C ILE A 4 -17.61 -4.74 2.08
N GLY A 5 -17.67 -5.45 0.95
CA GLY A 5 -18.83 -5.52 0.09
C GLY A 5 -20.10 -5.96 0.79
N PHE A 6 -20.03 -6.87 1.77
CA PHE A 6 -21.24 -7.34 2.47
C PHE A 6 -21.80 -6.27 3.43
N GLU A 7 -20.95 -5.63 4.21
CA GLU A 7 -21.36 -4.51 5.09
C GLU A 7 -21.79 -3.30 4.26
N LEU A 8 -21.03 -2.96 3.22
CA LEU A 8 -21.39 -1.88 2.30
C LEU A 8 -22.68 -2.18 1.54
N LYS A 9 -22.86 -3.41 1.02
CA LYS A 9 -24.10 -3.83 0.34
C LYS A 9 -25.32 -3.64 1.23
N LYS A 10 -25.20 -3.88 2.55
CA LYS A 10 -26.27 -3.65 3.52
C LYS A 10 -26.59 -2.14 3.69
N LEU A 11 -25.54 -1.28 3.66
CA LEU A 11 -25.69 0.16 3.70
C LEU A 11 -26.25 0.72 2.39
N PHE A 12 -25.80 0.23 1.23
CA PHE A 12 -26.27 0.64 -0.10
C PHE A 12 -27.66 0.11 -0.46
N ARG A 13 -28.19 -0.91 0.24
CA ARG A 13 -29.57 -1.39 0.07
C ARG A 13 -30.63 -0.39 0.55
N ARG A 14 -30.27 0.55 1.41
CA ARG A 14 -31.19 1.61 1.83
C ARG A 14 -31.36 2.63 0.71
N LYS A 15 -32.60 2.80 0.22
CA LYS A 15 -32.93 3.76 -0.82
C LYS A 15 -32.91 5.19 -0.27
N GLY A 16 -32.33 6.12 -1.01
CA GLY A 16 -32.32 7.54 -0.71
C GLY A 16 -30.93 8.19 -0.82
N LEU A 17 -30.89 9.46 -1.19
CA LEU A 17 -29.65 10.20 -1.43
C LEU A 17 -28.79 10.29 -0.16
N PHE A 18 -29.38 10.54 0.99
CA PHE A 18 -28.67 10.58 2.28
C PHE A 18 -28.11 9.21 2.68
N ALA A 19 -28.83 8.11 2.38
CA ALA A 19 -28.33 6.77 2.65
C ALA A 19 -27.10 6.45 1.80
N SER A 20 -27.11 6.82 0.52
CA SER A 20 -25.97 6.67 -0.39
C SER A 20 -24.79 7.53 0.07
N LEU A 21 -25.03 8.80 0.42
CA LEU A 21 -23.96 9.69 0.92
C LEU A 21 -23.30 9.14 2.19
N ARG A 22 -24.10 8.63 3.12
CA ARG A 22 -23.61 7.98 4.35
C ARG A 22 -22.79 6.72 4.04
N ALA A 23 -23.23 5.90 3.07
CA ALA A 23 -22.52 4.70 2.67
C ALA A 23 -21.17 5.02 1.99
N TYR A 24 -21.14 6.03 1.10
CA TYR A 24 -19.88 6.51 0.50
C TYR A 24 -18.96 7.18 1.54
N GLY A 25 -19.50 7.97 2.47
CA GLY A 25 -18.73 8.55 3.56
C GLY A 25 -18.10 7.48 4.47
N TYR A 26 -18.85 6.44 4.82
CA TYR A 26 -18.35 5.31 5.61
C TYR A 26 -17.26 4.53 4.85
N ALA A 27 -17.50 4.23 3.56
CA ALA A 27 -16.49 3.60 2.71
C ALA A 27 -15.23 4.47 2.58
N GLY A 28 -15.42 5.80 2.43
CA GLY A 28 -14.33 6.77 2.40
C GLY A 28 -13.46 6.71 3.64
N VAL A 29 -14.06 6.88 4.81
CA VAL A 29 -13.31 6.87 6.09
C VAL A 29 -12.56 5.54 6.29
N ILE A 30 -13.15 4.43 5.94
CA ILE A 30 -12.51 3.12 6.12
C ILE A 30 -11.39 2.87 5.11
N CYS A 31 -11.63 3.17 3.82
CA CYS A 31 -10.67 2.84 2.76
C CYS A 31 -9.51 3.82 2.67
N THR A 32 -9.77 5.10 2.96
CA THR A 32 -8.79 6.18 2.79
C THR A 32 -8.35 6.81 4.10
N GLY A 33 -9.00 6.45 5.20
CA GLY A 33 -8.71 6.98 6.54
C GLY A 33 -7.22 6.89 6.91
N PRO A 34 -6.59 5.71 6.86
CA PRO A 34 -5.18 5.57 7.18
C PRO A 34 -4.26 6.46 6.33
N MET A 35 -4.56 6.62 5.04
CA MET A 35 -3.78 7.46 4.14
C MET A 35 -3.93 8.95 4.47
N LEU A 36 -5.17 9.41 4.69
CA LEU A 36 -5.44 10.79 5.11
C LEU A 36 -4.78 11.09 6.46
N LEU A 37 -4.89 10.17 7.40
CA LEU A 37 -4.32 10.31 8.73
C LEU A 37 -2.78 10.37 8.68
N GLY A 38 -2.14 9.61 7.80
CA GLY A 38 -0.69 9.69 7.57
C GLY A 38 -0.24 11.07 7.07
N VAL A 39 -0.98 11.65 6.11
CA VAL A 39 -0.71 13.02 5.62
C VAL A 39 -0.97 14.06 6.72
N LEU A 40 -2.07 13.93 7.47
CA LEU A 40 -2.38 14.82 8.58
C LEU A 40 -1.33 14.74 9.69
N LEU A 41 -0.78 13.56 9.94
CA LEU A 41 0.32 13.39 10.90
C LEU A 41 1.54 14.19 10.47
N GLN A 42 1.97 14.07 9.20
CA GLN A 42 3.12 14.84 8.70
C GLN A 42 2.90 16.35 8.77
N LEU A 43 1.73 16.84 8.33
CA LEU A 43 1.39 18.26 8.40
C LEU A 43 1.33 18.76 9.85
N GLY A 44 0.77 17.97 10.75
CA GLY A 44 0.66 18.31 12.17
C GLY A 44 2.02 18.32 12.88
N ILE A 45 2.92 17.42 12.53
CA ILE A 45 4.32 17.44 13.01
C ILE A 45 5.01 18.76 12.62
N LEU A 46 4.86 19.19 11.36
CA LEU A 46 5.42 20.47 10.90
C LEU A 46 4.83 21.65 11.66
N LEU A 47 3.52 21.65 11.93
CA LEU A 47 2.88 22.68 12.74
C LEU A 47 3.43 22.72 14.17
N LEU A 48 3.58 21.58 14.83
CA LEU A 48 4.14 21.50 16.17
C LEU A 48 5.60 21.99 16.22
N CYS A 49 6.40 21.59 15.23
CA CYS A 49 7.78 22.08 15.09
C CYS A 49 7.83 23.61 14.91
N SER A 50 6.91 24.16 14.11
CA SER A 50 6.80 25.60 13.90
C SER A 50 6.40 26.34 15.19
N TRP A 51 5.44 25.82 15.95
CA TRP A 51 5.03 26.38 17.25
C TRP A 51 6.14 26.33 18.30
N ALA A 52 6.97 25.29 18.24
CA ALA A 52 8.15 25.16 19.11
C ALA A 52 9.32 26.06 18.67
N GLY A 53 9.19 26.80 17.58
CA GLY A 53 10.26 27.67 17.07
C GLY A 53 11.46 26.90 16.49
N ALA A 54 11.25 25.67 16.03
CA ALA A 54 12.33 24.87 15.47
C ALA A 54 12.92 25.50 14.21
N PRO A 55 14.25 25.49 14.03
CA PRO A 55 14.90 25.90 12.79
C PRO A 55 14.44 25.04 11.61
N ARG A 56 14.37 25.61 10.42
CA ARG A 56 13.88 24.92 9.21
C ARG A 56 14.69 23.67 8.86
N ASP A 57 16.01 23.72 9.05
CA ASP A 57 16.90 22.59 8.83
C ASP A 57 16.54 21.35 9.69
N GLN A 58 16.10 21.57 10.93
CA GLN A 58 15.64 20.48 11.80
C GLN A 58 14.27 19.94 11.37
N GLN A 59 13.36 20.81 10.91
CA GLN A 59 12.06 20.41 10.38
C GLN A 59 12.24 19.57 9.11
N ASP A 60 13.08 20.02 8.19
CA ASP A 60 13.36 19.32 6.94
C ASP A 60 14.02 17.96 7.20
N LEU A 61 14.95 17.88 8.15
CA LEU A 61 15.59 16.63 8.54
C LEU A 61 14.59 15.63 9.15
N LEU A 62 13.70 16.10 10.02
CA LEU A 62 12.67 15.27 10.61
C LEU A 62 11.74 14.68 9.54
N VAL A 63 11.27 15.49 8.61
CA VAL A 63 10.41 15.06 7.50
C VAL A 63 11.15 14.05 6.62
N CYS A 64 12.42 14.33 6.27
CA CYS A 64 13.25 13.39 5.51
C CYS A 64 13.37 12.04 6.24
N MET A 65 13.73 12.03 7.53
CA MET A 65 13.90 10.80 8.31
C MET A 65 12.61 9.96 8.34
N ILE A 66 11.46 10.58 8.58
CA ILE A 66 10.16 9.90 8.59
C ILE A 66 9.81 9.38 7.18
N THR A 67 10.02 10.19 6.15
CA THR A 67 9.69 9.83 4.75
C THR A 67 10.56 8.67 4.26
N TYR A 68 11.86 8.70 4.52
CA TYR A 68 12.77 7.58 4.19
C TYR A 68 12.35 6.31 4.90
N THR A 69 12.08 6.37 6.19
CA THR A 69 11.61 5.24 7.01
C THR A 69 10.33 4.65 6.41
N LEU A 70 9.37 5.49 6.04
CA LEU A 70 8.09 5.08 5.45
C LEU A 70 8.29 4.43 4.08
N LEU A 71 9.03 5.04 3.17
CA LEU A 71 9.24 4.53 1.82
C LEU A 71 10.04 3.22 1.81
N PHE A 72 11.10 3.10 2.61
CA PHE A 72 11.86 1.87 2.73
C PHE A 72 11.00 0.73 3.30
N SER A 73 10.21 1.01 4.35
CA SER A 73 9.32 -0.01 4.95
C SER A 73 8.26 -0.50 3.97
N LEU A 74 7.63 0.41 3.22
CA LEU A 74 6.67 0.07 2.16
C LEU A 74 7.32 -0.75 1.05
N THR A 75 8.55 -0.42 0.65
CA THR A 75 9.26 -1.15 -0.42
C THR A 75 9.57 -2.58 0.00
N VAL A 76 10.06 -2.80 1.23
CA VAL A 76 10.35 -4.15 1.74
C VAL A 76 9.06 -4.96 1.87
N THR A 77 8.00 -4.39 2.42
CA THR A 77 6.73 -5.10 2.63
C THR A 77 5.98 -5.37 1.34
N SER A 78 6.12 -4.52 0.32
CA SER A 78 5.39 -4.64 -0.95
C SER A 78 5.68 -5.94 -1.70
N PHE A 79 6.90 -6.51 -1.56
CA PHE A 79 7.25 -7.79 -2.16
C PHE A 79 6.46 -8.96 -1.55
N PHE A 80 6.22 -8.92 -0.25
CA PHE A 80 5.57 -10.02 0.47
C PHE A 80 4.06 -9.85 0.60
N SER A 81 3.54 -8.62 0.57
CA SER A 81 2.15 -8.31 0.91
C SER A 81 1.13 -9.06 0.05
N MET A 82 1.32 -9.10 -1.29
CA MET A 82 0.37 -9.80 -2.17
C MET A 82 0.39 -11.32 -2.01
N PRO A 83 1.55 -12.03 -1.97
CA PRO A 83 1.59 -13.46 -1.67
C PRO A 83 1.02 -13.81 -0.29
N VAL A 84 1.30 -12.99 0.73
CA VAL A 84 0.75 -13.16 2.08
C VAL A 84 -0.77 -13.00 2.07
N THR A 85 -1.30 -11.97 1.40
CA THR A 85 -2.75 -11.77 1.27
C THR A 85 -3.41 -12.96 0.55
N ARG A 86 -2.74 -13.53 -0.46
CA ARG A 86 -3.23 -14.74 -1.14
C ARG A 86 -3.23 -15.94 -0.21
N TYR A 87 -2.14 -16.17 0.52
CA TYR A 87 -2.07 -17.21 1.55
C TYR A 87 -3.20 -17.10 2.57
N LEU A 88 -3.43 -15.89 3.09
CA LEU A 88 -4.53 -15.65 4.05
C LEU A 88 -5.90 -15.97 3.47
N ALA A 89 -6.15 -15.59 2.22
CA ALA A 89 -7.43 -15.88 1.56
C ALA A 89 -7.65 -17.38 1.41
N ASP A 90 -6.61 -18.15 1.05
CA ASP A 90 -6.67 -19.58 0.89
C ASP A 90 -6.88 -20.30 2.25
N MET A 91 -6.13 -19.90 3.30
CA MET A 91 -6.26 -20.46 4.65
C MET A 91 -7.65 -20.19 5.28
N LEU A 92 -8.19 -18.98 5.08
CA LEU A 92 -9.54 -18.65 5.53
C LEU A 92 -10.62 -19.41 4.75
N TYR A 93 -10.39 -19.69 3.47
CA TYR A 93 -11.30 -20.49 2.65
C TYR A 93 -11.29 -21.98 3.05
N GLU A 94 -10.11 -22.51 3.40
CA GLU A 94 -9.91 -23.88 3.86
C GLU A 94 -10.24 -24.08 5.36
N GLU A 95 -10.69 -23.04 6.05
CA GLU A 95 -10.98 -23.02 7.49
C GLU A 95 -9.77 -23.39 8.37
N GLN A 96 -8.53 -23.12 7.88
CA GLN A 96 -7.28 -23.39 8.60
C GLN A 96 -6.79 -22.19 9.41
N GLU A 97 -7.65 -21.64 10.26
CA GLU A 97 -7.35 -20.42 11.03
C GLU A 97 -6.14 -20.57 11.97
N GLN A 98 -5.84 -21.79 12.41
CA GLN A 98 -4.68 -22.09 13.27
C GLN A 98 -3.32 -21.77 12.63
N THR A 99 -3.24 -21.70 11.30
CA THR A 99 -1.99 -21.40 10.58
C THR A 99 -1.73 -19.91 10.42
N ILE A 100 -2.74 -19.07 10.65
CA ILE A 100 -2.70 -17.65 10.34
C ILE A 100 -1.80 -16.88 11.29
N LEU A 101 -1.99 -17.02 12.62
CA LEU A 101 -1.17 -16.30 13.60
C LEU A 101 0.33 -16.69 13.55
N PRO A 102 0.70 -17.98 13.43
CA PRO A 102 2.10 -18.35 13.20
C PRO A 102 2.69 -17.73 11.94
N SER A 103 1.94 -17.68 10.83
CA SER A 103 2.41 -17.07 9.58
C SER A 103 2.64 -15.57 9.70
N PHE A 104 1.84 -14.86 10.52
CA PHE A 104 2.08 -13.44 10.84
C PHE A 104 3.44 -13.23 11.51
N TRP A 105 3.77 -14.03 12.51
CA TRP A 105 5.08 -13.96 13.16
C TRP A 105 6.23 -14.35 12.23
N GLY A 106 6.02 -15.36 11.38
CA GLY A 106 7.01 -15.78 10.37
C GLY A 106 7.27 -14.71 9.33
N SER A 107 6.21 -14.15 8.72
CA SER A 107 6.34 -13.13 7.70
C SER A 107 6.91 -11.82 8.26
N SER A 108 6.44 -11.36 9.42
CA SER A 108 7.01 -10.19 10.10
C SER A 108 8.48 -10.37 10.43
N SER A 109 8.87 -11.54 10.96
CA SER A 109 10.29 -11.83 11.29
C SER A 109 11.17 -11.78 10.05
N LEU A 110 10.73 -12.37 8.94
CA LEU A 110 11.49 -12.37 7.69
C LEU A 110 11.66 -10.96 7.14
N MET A 111 10.58 -10.18 7.10
CA MET A 111 10.61 -8.80 6.63
C MET A 111 11.46 -7.91 7.55
N LEU A 112 11.40 -8.11 8.87
CA LEU A 112 12.23 -7.41 9.86
C LEU A 112 13.70 -7.70 9.66
N VAL A 113 14.09 -8.97 9.54
CA VAL A 113 15.50 -9.33 9.34
C VAL A 113 16.04 -8.72 8.04
N LEU A 114 15.31 -8.88 6.95
CA LEU A 114 15.71 -8.32 5.66
C LEU A 114 15.73 -6.78 5.70
N GLY A 115 14.65 -6.17 6.14
CA GLY A 115 14.47 -4.72 6.13
C GLY A 115 15.38 -4.00 7.11
N CYS A 116 15.45 -4.43 8.38
CA CYS A 116 16.31 -3.79 9.37
C CYS A 116 17.80 -3.95 9.04
N THR A 117 18.19 -5.04 8.37
CA THR A 117 19.56 -5.18 7.88
C THR A 117 19.86 -4.15 6.78
N LEU A 118 19.02 -4.03 5.76
CA LEU A 118 19.22 -3.08 4.65
C LEU A 118 19.13 -1.63 5.12
N TYR A 119 18.08 -1.31 5.89
CA TYR A 119 17.88 0.05 6.38
C TYR A 119 18.90 0.44 7.45
N GLY A 120 19.30 -0.49 8.32
CA GLY A 120 20.35 -0.29 9.30
C GLY A 120 21.71 0.00 8.64
N LEU A 121 22.08 -0.72 7.58
CA LEU A 121 23.26 -0.42 6.79
C LEU A 121 23.22 0.98 6.17
N PHE A 122 22.07 1.41 5.65
CA PHE A 122 21.88 2.77 5.17
C PHE A 122 22.08 3.79 6.30
N LEU A 123 21.47 3.58 7.47
CA LEU A 123 21.57 4.49 8.61
C LEU A 123 23.02 4.64 9.13
N LEU A 124 23.82 3.58 9.11
CA LEU A 124 25.23 3.63 9.51
C LEU A 124 26.07 4.58 8.64
N VAL A 125 25.72 4.72 7.36
CA VAL A 125 26.46 5.62 6.44
C VAL A 125 25.74 6.94 6.18
N SER A 126 24.52 7.10 6.70
CA SER A 126 23.66 8.27 6.41
C SER A 126 24.10 9.58 7.06
N GLY A 127 25.00 9.53 8.05
CA GLY A 127 25.39 10.70 8.83
C GLY A 127 24.39 11.10 9.94
N ALA A 128 23.39 10.26 10.25
CA ALA A 128 22.53 10.42 11.41
C ALA A 128 23.31 10.23 12.71
N THR A 129 22.90 10.92 13.79
CA THR A 129 23.45 10.62 15.12
C THR A 129 22.98 9.22 15.57
N LEU A 130 23.71 8.62 16.52
CA LEU A 130 23.35 7.29 17.01
C LEU A 130 21.89 7.22 17.51
N LEU A 131 21.45 8.24 18.25
CA LEU A 131 20.08 8.32 18.77
C LEU A 131 19.04 8.44 17.63
N GLN A 132 19.30 9.32 16.66
CA GLN A 132 18.45 9.48 15.48
C GLN A 132 18.36 8.19 14.67
N GLY A 133 19.50 7.51 14.44
CA GLY A 133 19.56 6.23 13.74
C GLY A 133 18.80 5.13 14.46
N LEU A 134 18.92 5.02 15.79
CA LEU A 134 18.19 4.04 16.60
C LEU A 134 16.68 4.30 16.58
N LEU A 135 16.24 5.55 16.69
CA LEU A 135 14.82 5.91 16.62
C LEU A 135 14.25 5.63 15.22
N CYS A 136 14.97 5.97 14.16
CA CYS A 136 14.57 5.64 12.79
C CYS A 136 14.47 4.13 12.55
N LEU A 137 15.44 3.35 13.06
CA LEU A 137 15.42 1.90 12.93
C LEU A 137 14.27 1.27 13.70
N TRP A 138 13.97 1.81 14.90
CA TRP A 138 12.85 1.36 15.71
C TRP A 138 11.52 1.66 15.00
N LEU A 139 11.33 2.91 14.58
CA LEU A 139 10.16 3.32 13.79
C LEU A 139 9.98 2.46 12.53
N PHE A 140 11.09 2.14 11.84
CA PHE A 140 11.09 1.28 10.67
C PHE A 140 10.59 -0.13 10.99
N ALA A 141 11.06 -0.72 12.10
CA ALA A 141 10.62 -2.05 12.53
C ALA A 141 9.12 -2.05 12.87
N GLU A 142 8.62 -1.04 13.57
CA GLU A 142 7.21 -0.87 13.87
C GLU A 142 6.37 -0.74 12.60
N MET A 143 6.82 0.06 11.63
CA MET A 143 6.12 0.21 10.35
C MET A 143 6.03 -1.09 9.58
N ILE A 144 7.09 -1.92 9.52
CA ILE A 144 7.02 -3.24 8.87
C ILE A 144 5.95 -4.11 9.52
N VAL A 145 5.92 -4.17 10.85
CA VAL A 145 4.91 -4.98 11.57
C VAL A 145 3.50 -4.45 11.35
N ASN A 146 3.33 -3.12 11.36
CA ASN A 146 2.05 -2.47 11.10
C ASN A 146 1.54 -2.74 9.67
N TRP A 147 2.37 -2.56 8.63
CA TRP A 147 1.97 -2.85 7.24
C TRP A 147 1.58 -4.32 7.04
N ASN A 148 2.35 -5.24 7.64
CA ASN A 148 2.02 -6.66 7.61
C ASN A 148 0.73 -6.93 8.40
N GLY A 149 0.59 -6.42 9.62
CA GLY A 149 -0.59 -6.57 10.48
C GLY A 149 -1.87 -6.06 9.82
N MET A 150 -1.81 -4.90 9.13
CA MET A 150 -2.92 -4.37 8.36
C MET A 150 -3.37 -5.31 7.23
N SER A 151 -2.45 -6.04 6.58
CA SER A 151 -2.81 -7.05 5.58
C SER A 151 -3.65 -8.17 6.19
N TYR A 152 -3.29 -8.64 7.39
CA TYR A 152 -4.04 -9.67 8.14
C TYR A 152 -5.38 -9.14 8.66
N LEU A 153 -5.43 -7.95 9.24
CA LEU A 153 -6.67 -7.32 9.72
C LEU A 153 -7.63 -7.02 8.57
N THR A 154 -7.11 -6.65 7.41
CA THR A 154 -7.91 -6.45 6.19
C THR A 154 -8.53 -7.77 5.72
N ALA A 155 -7.83 -8.90 5.83
CA ALA A 155 -8.36 -10.20 5.47
C ALA A 155 -9.57 -10.62 6.33
N ILE A 156 -9.56 -10.30 7.63
CA ILE A 156 -10.69 -10.51 8.55
C ILE A 156 -11.70 -9.35 8.57
N LYS A 157 -11.43 -8.28 7.76
CA LYS A 157 -12.37 -7.17 7.56
C LYS A 157 -12.53 -6.22 8.75
N ASP A 158 -11.57 -6.21 9.68
CA ASP A 158 -11.61 -5.30 10.83
C ASP A 158 -11.02 -3.92 10.50
N TYR A 159 -11.67 -3.23 9.58
CA TYR A 159 -11.28 -1.86 9.19
C TYR A 159 -11.47 -0.84 10.31
N ARG A 160 -12.40 -1.10 11.23
CA ARG A 160 -12.59 -0.23 12.39
C ARG A 160 -11.42 -0.34 13.35
N GLY A 161 -10.93 -1.55 13.57
CA GLY A 161 -9.73 -1.79 14.37
C GLY A 161 -8.54 -1.01 13.81
N ILE A 162 -8.28 -1.13 12.51
CA ILE A 162 -7.22 -0.40 11.80
C ILE A 162 -7.39 1.12 11.93
N LEU A 163 -8.59 1.65 11.72
CA LEU A 163 -8.84 3.10 11.83
C LEU A 163 -8.63 3.61 13.26
N CYS A 164 -9.12 2.86 14.26
CA CYS A 164 -8.95 3.23 15.67
C CYS A 164 -7.46 3.17 16.10
N SER A 165 -6.69 2.19 15.64
CA SER A 165 -5.25 2.10 15.93
C SER A 165 -4.48 3.28 15.36
N PHE A 166 -4.80 3.70 14.11
CA PHE A 166 -4.23 4.92 13.52
C PHE A 166 -4.60 6.18 14.29
N LEU A 167 -5.86 6.36 14.65
CA LEU A 167 -6.30 7.53 15.43
C LEU A 167 -5.62 7.59 16.81
N ALA A 168 -5.47 6.45 17.48
CA ALA A 168 -4.75 6.36 18.74
C ALA A 168 -3.26 6.70 18.58
N ALA A 169 -2.63 6.21 17.51
CA ALA A 169 -1.23 6.51 17.17
C ALA A 169 -1.00 8.01 16.98
N ILE A 170 -1.86 8.66 16.20
CA ILE A 170 -1.78 10.10 15.92
C ILE A 170 -2.02 10.91 17.19
N ALA A 171 -3.04 10.56 17.97
CA ALA A 171 -3.34 11.24 19.24
C ALA A 171 -2.16 11.14 20.23
N LEU A 172 -1.53 9.97 20.32
CA LEU A 172 -0.33 9.79 21.15
C LEU A 172 0.87 10.56 20.61
N ALA A 173 1.15 10.48 19.30
CA ALA A 173 2.26 11.18 18.67
C ALA A 173 2.15 12.71 18.87
N PHE A 174 0.99 13.29 18.65
CA PHE A 174 0.77 14.72 18.88
C PHE A 174 0.79 15.10 20.37
N GLY A 175 0.12 14.32 21.22
CA GLY A 175 0.10 14.61 22.66
C GLY A 175 1.50 14.53 23.27
N LEU A 176 2.23 13.47 22.97
CA LEU A 176 3.61 13.28 23.45
C LEU A 176 4.56 14.30 22.84
N GLY A 177 4.46 14.57 21.52
CA GLY A 177 5.26 15.60 20.85
C GLY A 177 5.02 16.98 21.43
N PHE A 178 3.76 17.36 21.68
CA PHE A 178 3.43 18.62 22.34
C PHE A 178 4.04 18.72 23.76
N VAL A 179 3.91 17.66 24.55
CA VAL A 179 4.49 17.65 25.92
C VAL A 179 6.01 17.76 25.87
N LEU A 180 6.68 16.92 25.06
CA LEU A 180 8.15 16.88 25.03
C LEU A 180 8.79 18.15 24.46
N VAL A 181 8.20 18.69 23.39
CA VAL A 181 8.82 19.77 22.63
C VAL A 181 8.31 21.14 23.07
N VAL A 182 6.99 21.30 23.27
CA VAL A 182 6.40 22.60 23.60
C VAL A 182 6.37 22.87 25.11
N LEU A 183 5.96 21.89 25.92
CA LEU A 183 5.86 22.10 27.38
C LEU A 183 7.20 21.94 28.09
N LEU A 184 7.98 20.93 27.75
CA LEU A 184 9.26 20.63 28.41
C LEU A 184 10.44 21.35 27.74
N GLY A 185 10.28 21.93 26.54
CA GLY A 185 11.33 22.60 25.79
C GLY A 185 12.49 21.70 25.40
N GLY A 186 12.22 20.39 25.18
CA GLY A 186 13.22 19.41 24.77
C GLY A 186 13.69 19.60 23.32
N PRO A 187 14.71 18.84 22.89
CA PRO A 187 15.21 18.88 21.51
C PRO A 187 14.10 18.50 20.53
N VAL A 188 13.81 19.40 19.57
CA VAL A 188 12.63 19.26 18.70
C VAL A 188 12.72 18.02 17.81
N LEU A 189 13.88 17.80 17.17
CA LEU A 189 14.07 16.70 16.23
C LEU A 189 13.91 15.33 16.93
N GLU A 190 14.68 15.09 17.98
CA GLU A 190 14.66 13.81 18.70
C GLU A 190 13.35 13.61 19.46
N GLY A 191 12.79 14.67 20.05
CA GLY A 191 11.53 14.62 20.78
C GLY A 191 10.34 14.29 19.87
N MET A 192 10.28 14.90 18.69
CA MET A 192 9.22 14.60 17.71
C MET A 192 9.41 13.22 17.07
N LEU A 193 10.65 12.85 16.72
CA LEU A 193 10.93 11.52 16.19
C LEU A 193 10.56 10.42 17.19
N PHE A 194 10.90 10.62 18.50
CA PHE A 194 10.48 9.71 19.57
C PHE A 194 8.95 9.66 19.73
N ALA A 195 8.28 10.81 19.68
CA ALA A 195 6.81 10.86 19.80
C ALA A 195 6.12 10.11 18.67
N VAL A 196 6.61 10.23 17.44
CA VAL A 196 6.12 9.49 16.27
C VAL A 196 6.36 7.99 16.43
N THR A 197 7.57 7.59 16.86
CA THR A 197 7.90 6.19 17.16
C THR A 197 6.94 5.62 18.20
N MET A 198 6.72 6.31 19.32
CA MET A 198 5.77 5.86 20.34
C MET A 198 4.32 5.74 19.79
N GLY A 199 3.91 6.64 18.91
CA GLY A 199 2.61 6.58 18.25
C GLY A 199 2.45 5.31 17.39
N TYR A 200 3.41 5.04 16.50
CA TYR A 200 3.40 3.81 15.67
C TYR A 200 3.62 2.54 16.49
N GLY A 201 4.36 2.61 17.59
CA GLY A 201 4.49 1.51 18.57
C GLY A 201 3.16 1.16 19.23
N LEU A 202 2.36 2.16 19.61
CA LEU A 202 1.01 1.94 20.12
C LEU A 202 0.12 1.28 19.06
N MET A 203 0.19 1.73 17.81
CA MET A 203 -0.53 1.10 16.70
C MET A 203 -0.13 -0.37 16.54
N MET A 204 1.18 -0.66 16.56
CA MET A 204 1.70 -2.01 16.45
C MET A 204 1.16 -2.93 17.55
N VAL A 205 1.20 -2.47 18.79
CA VAL A 205 0.66 -3.25 19.93
C VAL A 205 -0.84 -3.47 19.77
N TRP A 206 -1.57 -2.44 19.36
CA TRP A 206 -3.02 -2.53 19.14
C TRP A 206 -3.37 -3.55 18.07
N ASP A 207 -2.72 -3.47 16.89
CA ASP A 207 -2.96 -4.38 15.77
C ASP A 207 -2.58 -5.82 16.12
N VAL A 208 -1.45 -6.04 16.81
CA VAL A 208 -1.04 -7.37 17.30
C VAL A 208 -2.05 -7.93 18.32
N VAL A 209 -2.54 -7.11 19.25
CA VAL A 209 -3.56 -7.54 20.22
C VAL A 209 -4.86 -7.94 19.51
N LEU A 210 -5.28 -7.20 18.50
CA LEU A 210 -6.44 -7.57 17.69
C LEU A 210 -6.22 -8.93 17.00
N LEU A 211 -5.09 -9.13 16.34
CA LEU A 211 -4.77 -10.41 15.67
C LEU A 211 -4.77 -11.58 16.64
N CYS A 212 -4.17 -11.41 17.83
CA CYS A 212 -4.17 -12.44 18.88
C CYS A 212 -5.55 -12.74 19.47
N ARG A 213 -6.52 -11.80 19.34
CA ARG A 213 -7.91 -12.03 19.76
C ARG A 213 -8.72 -12.76 18.68
N TYR A 214 -8.42 -12.51 17.40
CA TYR A 214 -9.16 -13.11 16.29
C TYR A 214 -8.69 -14.54 15.98
N PHE A 215 -7.39 -14.78 16.07
CA PHE A 215 -6.81 -16.07 15.66
C PHE A 215 -6.26 -16.86 16.85
N PRO A 216 -6.50 -18.19 16.86
CA PRO A 216 -6.00 -19.04 17.93
C PRO A 216 -4.47 -19.15 17.89
N GLN A 217 -3.86 -19.24 19.05
CA GLN A 217 -2.44 -19.61 19.17
C GLN A 217 -2.28 -21.09 18.82
N SER A 218 -1.32 -21.39 17.96
CA SER A 218 -1.02 -22.76 17.58
C SER A 218 0.50 -22.99 17.44
N GLU A 219 0.91 -24.27 17.46
CA GLU A 219 2.30 -24.69 17.26
C GLU A 219 2.64 -24.93 15.78
N GLU A 220 1.75 -24.58 14.86
CA GLU A 220 1.95 -24.73 13.42
C GLU A 220 3.20 -23.98 12.93
N SER A 221 3.72 -24.40 11.78
CA SER A 221 4.93 -23.80 11.22
C SER A 221 4.71 -22.34 10.81
N PRO A 222 5.52 -21.39 11.32
CA PRO A 222 5.40 -19.98 10.91
C PRO A 222 5.86 -19.72 9.48
N TRP A 223 6.46 -20.70 8.80
CA TRP A 223 7.07 -20.56 7.49
C TRP A 223 6.23 -21.12 6.35
N THR A 224 5.03 -21.61 6.61
CA THR A 224 4.13 -22.24 5.63
C THR A 224 3.82 -21.31 4.46
N PHE A 225 3.64 -20.00 4.71
CA PHE A 225 3.35 -18.99 3.70
C PHE A 225 4.44 -18.86 2.61
N LEU A 226 5.68 -19.31 2.89
CA LEU A 226 6.77 -19.25 1.90
C LEU A 226 6.53 -20.13 0.67
N ARG A 227 5.68 -21.15 0.77
CA ARG A 227 5.23 -21.95 -0.37
C ARG A 227 4.38 -21.10 -1.31
N TRP A 228 3.57 -20.20 -0.77
CA TRP A 228 2.76 -19.27 -1.57
C TRP A 228 3.63 -18.20 -2.23
N VAL A 229 4.72 -17.78 -1.61
CA VAL A 229 5.68 -16.88 -2.27
C VAL A 229 6.27 -17.55 -3.51
N ASP A 230 6.67 -18.83 -3.44
CA ASP A 230 7.19 -19.57 -4.61
C ASP A 230 6.09 -19.82 -5.66
N ALA A 231 4.89 -20.22 -5.24
CA ALA A 231 3.78 -20.52 -6.12
C ALA A 231 3.25 -19.27 -6.85
N PHE A 232 3.25 -18.12 -6.16
CA PHE A 232 2.71 -16.85 -6.65
C PHE A 232 3.79 -15.77 -6.76
N LEU A 233 4.99 -16.14 -7.19
CA LEU A 233 6.11 -15.21 -7.39
C LEU A 233 5.74 -14.01 -8.29
N PRO A 234 4.93 -14.14 -9.35
CA PRO A 234 4.44 -13.00 -10.11
C PRO A 234 3.69 -11.96 -9.26
N LEU A 235 2.94 -12.39 -8.21
CA LEU A 235 2.27 -11.45 -7.29
C LEU A 235 3.27 -10.65 -6.47
N ALA A 236 4.35 -11.29 -5.99
CA ALA A 236 5.42 -10.61 -5.25
C ALA A 236 6.05 -9.49 -6.10
N PHE A 237 6.37 -9.79 -7.35
CA PHE A 237 6.92 -8.79 -8.27
C PHE A 237 5.89 -7.75 -8.69
N THR A 238 4.61 -8.09 -8.81
CA THR A 238 3.54 -7.11 -9.08
C THR A 238 3.48 -6.07 -7.97
N GLY A 239 3.48 -6.49 -6.70
CA GLY A 239 3.50 -5.58 -5.56
C GLY A 239 4.74 -4.68 -5.53
N LEU A 240 5.92 -5.28 -5.69
CA LEU A 240 7.19 -4.54 -5.68
C LEU A 240 7.27 -3.53 -6.85
N CYS A 241 6.98 -3.96 -8.08
CA CYS A 241 7.04 -3.08 -9.25
C CYS A 241 6.01 -1.94 -9.18
N THR A 242 4.79 -2.22 -8.70
CA THR A 242 3.79 -1.16 -8.50
C THR A 242 4.26 -0.14 -7.48
N ASN A 243 4.88 -0.57 -6.38
CA ASN A 243 5.44 0.32 -5.37
C ASN A 243 6.61 1.15 -5.92
N ILE A 244 7.55 0.52 -6.64
CA ILE A 244 8.66 1.22 -7.30
C ILE A 244 8.12 2.26 -8.29
N GLY A 245 7.20 1.89 -9.18
CA GLY A 245 6.62 2.81 -10.15
C GLY A 245 5.96 4.03 -9.49
N LEU A 246 5.31 3.82 -8.32
CA LEU A 246 4.61 4.86 -7.60
C LEU A 246 5.54 5.84 -6.86
N PHE A 247 6.69 5.39 -6.35
CA PHE A 247 7.53 6.19 -5.46
C PHE A 247 8.94 6.48 -5.99
N ALA A 248 9.43 5.73 -6.98
CA ALA A 248 10.81 5.93 -7.46
C ALA A 248 11.05 7.32 -8.04
N HIS A 249 10.02 7.97 -8.61
CA HIS A 249 10.16 9.32 -9.14
C HIS A 249 10.55 10.35 -8.06
N LEU A 250 10.09 10.17 -6.80
CA LEU A 250 10.50 11.00 -5.67
C LEU A 250 11.99 10.81 -5.38
N VAL A 251 12.42 9.55 -5.22
CA VAL A 251 13.81 9.20 -4.92
C VAL A 251 14.77 9.68 -6.01
N ILE A 252 14.37 9.59 -7.28
CA ILE A 252 15.14 10.08 -8.42
C ILE A 252 15.25 11.61 -8.36
N CYS A 253 14.18 12.32 -8.02
CA CYS A 253 14.21 13.78 -7.83
C CYS A 253 15.13 14.20 -6.69
N TRP A 254 15.22 13.41 -5.59
CA TRP A 254 16.17 13.69 -4.51
C TRP A 254 17.63 13.56 -4.94
N ALA A 255 17.93 12.64 -5.84
CA ALA A 255 19.26 12.47 -6.44
C ALA A 255 19.55 13.43 -7.59
N GLY A 256 18.53 14.16 -8.07
CA GLY A 256 18.59 15.06 -9.22
C GLY A 256 18.93 16.51 -8.82
N PRO A 257 18.87 17.44 -9.78
CA PRO A 257 19.22 18.85 -9.58
C PRO A 257 18.32 19.62 -8.59
N LEU A 258 17.10 19.13 -8.33
CA LEU A 258 16.19 19.69 -7.31
C LEU A 258 16.48 19.16 -5.91
N GLY A 259 17.32 18.13 -5.81
CA GLY A 259 17.68 17.52 -4.53
C GLY A 259 18.50 18.48 -3.67
N VAL A 260 18.01 18.71 -2.45
CA VAL A 260 18.71 19.49 -1.43
C VAL A 260 19.24 18.51 -0.39
N GLN A 261 20.54 18.55 -0.15
CA GLN A 261 21.15 17.78 0.94
C GLN A 261 20.74 18.40 2.28
N VAL A 262 19.99 17.66 3.07
CA VAL A 262 19.57 18.11 4.40
C VAL A 262 20.63 17.76 5.43
N LYS A 263 21.09 16.49 5.44
CA LYS A 263 22.16 16.01 6.31
C LYS A 263 22.72 14.68 5.80
N GLY A 264 24.03 14.59 5.56
CA GLY A 264 24.66 13.35 5.15
C GLY A 264 24.04 12.78 3.87
N LEU A 265 23.46 11.58 3.95
CA LEU A 265 22.74 10.95 2.83
C LEU A 265 21.23 11.23 2.81
N PHE A 266 20.74 12.09 3.69
CA PHE A 266 19.34 12.53 3.63
C PHE A 266 19.22 13.70 2.66
N TYR A 267 18.52 13.44 1.56
CA TYR A 267 18.17 14.40 0.52
C TYR A 267 16.65 14.53 0.45
N GLY A 268 16.17 15.70 0.13
CA GLY A 268 14.77 15.96 -0.15
C GLY A 268 14.66 16.90 -1.34
N ALA A 269 13.51 16.94 -1.97
CA ALA A 269 13.18 17.87 -3.04
C ALA A 269 11.87 18.61 -2.73
N PRO A 270 11.85 19.56 -1.77
CA PRO A 270 10.62 20.17 -1.27
C PRO A 270 9.75 20.77 -2.39
N TYR A 271 10.38 21.36 -3.41
CA TYR A 271 9.66 21.89 -4.58
C TYR A 271 8.91 20.82 -5.40
N TYR A 272 9.29 19.55 -5.27
CA TYR A 272 8.65 18.43 -5.94
C TYR A 272 7.82 17.57 -4.98
N ASP A 273 8.33 17.31 -3.78
CA ASP A 273 7.72 16.40 -2.81
C ASP A 273 6.39 16.94 -2.26
N VAL A 274 6.30 18.25 -2.00
CA VAL A 274 5.07 18.88 -1.48
C VAL A 274 3.93 18.84 -2.51
N PRO A 275 4.13 19.28 -3.78
CA PRO A 275 3.14 19.07 -4.84
C PRO A 275 2.76 17.61 -5.03
N ALA A 276 3.71 16.68 -4.99
CA ALA A 276 3.46 15.25 -5.14
C ALA A 276 2.56 14.71 -4.03
N LEU A 277 2.82 15.07 -2.78
CA LEU A 277 2.01 14.66 -1.63
C LEU A 277 0.55 15.11 -1.76
N ILE A 278 0.33 16.37 -2.17
CA ILE A 278 -1.02 16.91 -2.31
C ILE A 278 -1.72 16.32 -3.55
N ALA A 279 -1.01 16.20 -4.68
CA ALA A 279 -1.54 15.57 -5.88
C ALA A 279 -1.93 14.10 -5.64
N PHE A 280 -1.16 13.37 -4.84
CA PHE A 280 -1.46 11.98 -4.46
C PHE A 280 -2.82 11.84 -3.77
N LEU A 281 -3.28 12.83 -3.01
CA LEU A 281 -4.59 12.79 -2.37
C LEU A 281 -5.76 12.72 -3.38
N THR A 282 -5.57 13.10 -4.62
CA THR A 282 -6.61 13.02 -5.65
C THR A 282 -7.04 11.60 -5.98
N ILE A 283 -6.19 10.59 -5.70
CA ILE A 283 -6.52 9.17 -5.92
C ILE A 283 -7.56 8.62 -4.91
N LEU A 284 -7.77 9.31 -3.79
CA LEU A 284 -8.68 8.85 -2.73
C LEU A 284 -10.07 8.55 -3.26
N VAL A 285 -10.56 9.38 -4.17
CA VAL A 285 -11.90 9.19 -4.77
C VAL A 285 -11.98 7.89 -5.56
N THR A 286 -10.95 7.57 -6.35
CA THR A 286 -10.89 6.30 -7.08
C THR A 286 -10.74 5.11 -6.13
N SER A 287 -9.96 5.23 -5.07
CA SER A 287 -9.81 4.17 -4.06
C SER A 287 -11.13 3.83 -3.39
N VAL A 288 -11.92 4.83 -2.98
CA VAL A 288 -13.26 4.63 -2.42
C VAL A 288 -14.21 4.03 -3.46
N ASN A 289 -14.20 4.58 -4.68
CA ASN A 289 -15.07 4.11 -5.75
C ASN A 289 -14.75 2.67 -6.15
N PHE A 290 -13.47 2.28 -6.16
CA PHE A 290 -13.04 0.90 -6.45
C PHE A 290 -13.74 -0.10 -5.54
N VAL A 291 -13.72 0.15 -4.23
CA VAL A 291 -14.36 -0.76 -3.26
C VAL A 291 -15.85 -0.88 -3.53
N VAL A 292 -16.54 0.22 -3.81
CA VAL A 292 -17.98 0.21 -4.10
C VAL A 292 -18.26 -0.47 -5.44
N SER A 293 -17.53 -0.12 -6.48
CA SER A 293 -17.73 -0.66 -7.84
C SER A 293 -17.39 -2.15 -7.92
N VAL A 294 -16.26 -2.56 -7.35
CA VAL A 294 -15.79 -3.94 -7.47
C VAL A 294 -16.51 -4.84 -6.47
N GLU A 295 -16.53 -4.49 -5.19
CA GLU A 295 -17.05 -5.37 -4.14
C GLU A 295 -18.59 -5.44 -4.15
N VAL A 296 -19.28 -4.33 -4.43
CA VAL A 296 -20.75 -4.29 -4.37
C VAL A 296 -21.40 -4.70 -5.70
N ASN A 297 -20.85 -4.20 -6.83
CA ASN A 297 -21.48 -4.35 -8.15
C ASN A 297 -20.86 -5.49 -8.97
N PHE A 298 -19.54 -5.57 -9.07
CA PHE A 298 -18.85 -6.53 -9.94
C PHE A 298 -18.74 -7.92 -9.30
N TYR A 299 -18.27 -8.03 -8.07
CA TYR A 299 -17.99 -9.30 -7.40
C TYR A 299 -19.18 -10.28 -7.38
N PRO A 300 -20.44 -9.86 -7.12
CA PRO A 300 -21.57 -10.79 -7.18
C PRO A 300 -21.77 -11.43 -8.57
N LYS A 301 -21.52 -10.68 -9.65
CA LYS A 301 -21.62 -11.20 -11.03
C LYS A 301 -20.45 -12.10 -11.37
N TYR A 302 -19.23 -11.71 -10.95
CA TYR A 302 -18.04 -12.54 -11.03
C TYR A 302 -18.23 -13.89 -10.32
N ARG A 303 -18.72 -13.87 -9.08
CA ARG A 303 -18.99 -15.09 -8.32
C ARG A 303 -20.04 -15.97 -9.00
N ASN A 304 -21.11 -15.38 -9.52
CA ASN A 304 -22.15 -16.13 -10.24
C ASN A 304 -21.59 -16.84 -11.47
N TYR A 305 -20.80 -16.16 -12.29
CA TYR A 305 -20.15 -16.74 -13.46
C TYR A 305 -19.24 -17.92 -13.09
N TYR A 306 -18.36 -17.75 -12.11
CA TYR A 306 -17.46 -18.83 -11.70
C TYR A 306 -18.16 -19.99 -10.99
N SER A 307 -19.23 -19.75 -10.25
CA SER A 307 -20.01 -20.84 -9.63
C SER A 307 -20.69 -21.70 -10.68
N LEU A 308 -21.23 -21.11 -11.76
CA LEU A 308 -21.81 -21.87 -12.87
C LEU A 308 -20.78 -22.76 -13.58
N PHE A 309 -19.54 -22.30 -13.71
CA PHE A 309 -18.46 -23.12 -14.23
C PHE A 309 -18.09 -24.30 -13.33
N ASN A 310 -18.00 -24.06 -12.02
CA ASN A 310 -17.56 -25.06 -11.05
C ASN A 310 -18.66 -26.08 -10.71
N ASP A 311 -19.94 -25.65 -10.70
CA ASP A 311 -21.08 -26.46 -10.26
C ASP A 311 -21.80 -27.15 -11.43
N GLY A 312 -21.23 -27.07 -12.64
CA GLY A 312 -21.78 -27.79 -13.84
C GLY A 312 -23.00 -27.10 -14.42
N GLY A 313 -23.03 -25.79 -14.51
CA GLY A 313 -24.10 -25.00 -15.14
C GLY A 313 -24.28 -25.28 -16.63
N VAL A 314 -25.48 -24.99 -17.15
CA VAL A 314 -25.79 -25.11 -18.58
C VAL A 314 -25.00 -24.06 -19.37
N VAL A 315 -24.49 -24.42 -20.56
CA VAL A 315 -23.67 -23.52 -21.39
C VAL A 315 -24.38 -22.19 -21.67
N GLY A 316 -25.69 -22.19 -21.91
CA GLY A 316 -26.47 -20.96 -22.10
C GLY A 316 -26.46 -20.02 -20.90
N ASP A 317 -26.55 -20.58 -19.68
CA ASP A 317 -26.52 -19.80 -18.44
C ASP A 317 -25.10 -19.23 -18.18
N ILE A 318 -24.05 -19.98 -18.52
CA ILE A 318 -22.67 -19.55 -18.43
C ILE A 318 -22.41 -18.36 -19.36
N VAL A 319 -22.85 -18.42 -20.62
CA VAL A 319 -22.72 -17.34 -21.60
C VAL A 319 -23.47 -16.09 -21.14
N THR A 320 -24.71 -16.25 -20.67
CA THR A 320 -25.51 -15.13 -20.15
C THR A 320 -24.84 -14.49 -18.92
N ALA A 321 -24.31 -15.30 -18.01
CA ALA A 321 -23.60 -14.79 -16.81
C ALA A 321 -22.30 -14.08 -17.17
N GLU A 322 -21.58 -14.53 -18.22
CA GLU A 322 -20.39 -13.86 -18.76
C GLU A 322 -20.73 -12.47 -19.31
N GLU A 323 -21.76 -12.40 -20.18
CA GLU A 323 -22.19 -11.13 -20.77
C GLU A 323 -22.64 -10.13 -19.69
N GLU A 324 -23.41 -10.57 -18.69
CA GLU A 324 -23.83 -9.75 -17.57
C GLU A 324 -22.62 -9.25 -16.74
N MET A 325 -21.66 -10.13 -16.47
CA MET A 325 -20.47 -9.80 -15.72
C MET A 325 -19.61 -8.75 -16.47
N LEU A 326 -19.35 -8.97 -17.76
CA LEU A 326 -18.56 -8.06 -18.59
C LEU A 326 -19.27 -6.71 -18.80
N ALA A 327 -20.60 -6.71 -18.97
CA ALA A 327 -21.39 -5.49 -19.06
C ALA A 327 -21.27 -4.64 -17.78
N VAL A 328 -21.35 -5.27 -16.61
CA VAL A 328 -21.15 -4.59 -15.32
C VAL A 328 -19.72 -4.10 -15.18
N LEU A 329 -18.72 -4.92 -15.53
CA LEU A 329 -17.31 -4.55 -15.49
C LEU A 329 -17.02 -3.29 -16.32
N ASN A 330 -17.44 -3.30 -17.58
CA ASN A 330 -17.23 -2.17 -18.49
C ASN A 330 -17.92 -0.89 -18.00
N ARG A 331 -19.13 -1.01 -17.47
CA ARG A 331 -19.86 0.11 -16.88
C ARG A 331 -19.12 0.70 -15.68
N GLU A 332 -18.71 -0.14 -14.74
CA GLU A 332 -18.05 0.29 -13.51
C GLU A 332 -16.67 0.89 -13.77
N LEU A 333 -15.89 0.31 -14.70
CA LEU A 333 -14.60 0.89 -15.12
C LEU A 333 -14.77 2.26 -15.76
N ARG A 334 -15.74 2.38 -16.67
CA ARG A 334 -16.05 3.66 -17.32
C ARG A 334 -16.45 4.72 -16.29
N PHE A 335 -17.30 4.37 -15.32
CA PHE A 335 -17.69 5.30 -14.27
C PHE A 335 -16.52 5.66 -13.35
N THR A 336 -15.65 4.73 -13.04
CA THR A 336 -14.43 4.99 -12.24
C THR A 336 -13.51 5.97 -12.96
N ALA A 337 -13.24 5.74 -14.26
CA ALA A 337 -12.42 6.63 -15.07
C ALA A 337 -13.04 8.04 -15.20
N LEU A 338 -14.35 8.15 -15.45
CA LEU A 338 -15.04 9.42 -15.53
C LEU A 338 -15.04 10.19 -14.21
N LYS A 339 -15.26 9.50 -13.08
CA LYS A 339 -15.20 10.13 -11.76
C LYS A 339 -13.79 10.66 -11.45
N GLN A 340 -12.74 9.87 -11.73
CA GLN A 340 -11.36 10.33 -11.54
C GLN A 340 -11.04 11.51 -12.44
N LEU A 341 -11.44 11.46 -13.72
CA LEU A 341 -11.27 12.58 -14.65
C LEU A 341 -11.95 13.85 -14.13
N PHE A 342 -13.20 13.73 -13.67
CA PHE A 342 -13.95 14.86 -13.10
C PHE A 342 -13.25 15.44 -11.86
N VAL A 343 -12.78 14.59 -10.94
CA VAL A 343 -12.07 15.04 -9.73
C VAL A 343 -10.76 15.73 -10.10
N THR A 344 -9.98 15.14 -11.02
CA THR A 344 -8.72 15.73 -11.48
C THR A 344 -9.00 17.10 -12.13
N ALA A 345 -9.99 17.20 -13.02
CA ALA A 345 -10.36 18.47 -13.65
C ALA A 345 -10.85 19.50 -12.63
N ALA A 346 -11.67 19.11 -11.65
CA ALA A 346 -12.16 20.00 -10.60
C ALA A 346 -11.01 20.52 -9.71
N VAL A 347 -10.09 19.64 -9.31
CA VAL A 347 -8.91 20.02 -8.50
C VAL A 347 -8.01 20.98 -9.28
N LEU A 348 -7.75 20.72 -10.57
CA LEU A 348 -6.97 21.62 -11.42
C LEU A 348 -7.66 22.97 -11.64
N SER A 349 -8.99 22.98 -11.76
CA SER A 349 -9.75 24.23 -11.93
C SER A 349 -9.75 25.09 -10.66
N LEU A 350 -9.71 24.44 -9.48
CA LEU A 350 -9.72 25.11 -8.17
C LEU A 350 -8.32 25.24 -7.56
N GLU A 351 -7.28 24.88 -8.30
CA GLU A 351 -5.89 24.79 -7.84
C GLU A 351 -5.45 26.00 -7.03
N ASN A 352 -5.57 27.20 -7.62
CA ASN A 352 -5.13 28.44 -6.98
C ASN A 352 -5.84 28.68 -5.64
N THR A 353 -7.15 28.38 -5.57
CA THR A 353 -7.92 28.54 -4.32
C THR A 353 -7.54 27.49 -3.28
N LEU A 354 -7.39 26.23 -3.70
CA LEU A 354 -7.06 25.13 -2.80
C LEU A 354 -5.64 25.28 -2.22
N LEU A 355 -4.67 25.62 -3.07
CA LEU A 355 -3.28 25.72 -2.65
C LEU A 355 -3.02 27.01 -1.83
N ALA A 356 -3.76 28.10 -2.09
CA ALA A 356 -3.70 29.32 -1.28
C ALA A 356 -4.18 29.13 0.17
N LEU A 357 -5.04 28.11 0.42
CA LEU A 357 -5.47 27.76 1.78
C LEU A 357 -4.37 27.07 2.61
N LEU A 358 -3.34 26.54 1.93
CA LEU A 358 -2.24 25.82 2.57
C LEU A 358 -1.03 26.77 2.71
N PRO A 359 -0.47 26.99 3.92
CA PRO A 359 0.66 27.87 4.12
C PRO A 359 2.00 27.21 3.70
N LEU A 360 2.06 26.69 2.45
CA LEU A 360 3.17 25.86 1.95
C LEU A 360 4.08 26.62 0.95
N GLY A 361 3.81 27.88 0.66
CA GLY A 361 4.67 28.74 -0.15
C GLY A 361 4.82 28.27 -1.62
N PHE A 362 3.74 27.90 -2.26
CA PHE A 362 3.73 27.47 -3.67
C PHE A 362 4.27 28.55 -4.61
N ASN A 363 5.19 28.16 -5.48
CA ASN A 363 5.70 28.96 -6.59
C ASN A 363 5.23 28.38 -7.95
N ASP A 364 5.49 29.08 -9.05
CA ASP A 364 5.04 28.68 -10.39
C ASP A 364 5.52 27.28 -10.80
N LEU A 365 6.75 26.91 -10.40
CA LEU A 365 7.31 25.60 -10.67
C LEU A 365 6.54 24.48 -9.90
N MET A 366 6.22 24.74 -8.64
CA MET A 366 5.42 23.81 -7.82
C MET A 366 4.00 23.65 -8.35
N HIS A 367 3.40 24.72 -8.87
CA HIS A 367 2.12 24.68 -9.58
C HIS A 367 2.21 23.80 -10.84
N GLY A 368 3.28 23.92 -11.63
CA GLY A 368 3.54 23.06 -12.77
C GLY A 368 3.62 21.57 -12.40
N TYR A 369 4.38 21.24 -11.36
CA TYR A 369 4.48 19.85 -10.86
C TYR A 369 3.14 19.34 -10.34
N PHE A 370 2.43 20.13 -9.57
CA PHE A 370 1.11 19.77 -9.06
C PHE A 370 0.14 19.37 -10.18
N ARG A 371 0.04 20.19 -11.21
CA ARG A 371 -0.83 19.92 -12.38
C ARG A 371 -0.45 18.63 -13.07
N THR A 372 0.83 18.45 -13.38
CA THR A 372 1.36 17.28 -14.07
C THR A 372 1.14 16.01 -13.24
N LEU A 373 1.43 16.07 -11.94
CA LEU A 373 1.29 14.94 -11.02
C LEU A 373 -0.16 14.59 -10.73
N CYS A 374 -1.09 15.56 -10.64
CA CYS A 374 -2.52 15.26 -10.52
C CYS A 374 -3.04 14.40 -11.67
N VAL A 375 -2.64 14.71 -12.91
CA VAL A 375 -2.99 13.90 -14.08
C VAL A 375 -2.32 12.54 -14.01
N GLY A 376 -1.04 12.49 -13.67
CA GLY A 376 -0.27 11.25 -13.52
C GLY A 376 -0.87 10.31 -12.47
N TYR A 377 -1.16 10.80 -11.28
CA TYR A 377 -1.80 10.02 -10.23
C TYR A 377 -3.23 9.60 -10.60
N GLY A 378 -3.98 10.43 -11.32
CA GLY A 378 -5.29 10.07 -11.85
C GLY A 378 -5.23 8.87 -12.79
N LEU A 379 -4.30 8.87 -13.74
CA LEU A 379 -4.06 7.74 -14.66
C LEU A 379 -3.58 6.50 -13.92
N TYR A 380 -2.65 6.65 -12.98
CA TYR A 380 -2.20 5.56 -12.10
C TYR A 380 -3.38 4.94 -11.35
N ALA A 381 -4.26 5.73 -10.74
CA ALA A 381 -5.37 5.22 -9.94
C ALA A 381 -6.33 4.36 -10.77
N VAL A 382 -6.66 4.79 -11.99
CA VAL A 382 -7.51 3.99 -12.90
C VAL A 382 -6.76 2.74 -13.39
N GLY A 383 -5.49 2.86 -13.77
CA GLY A 383 -4.63 1.73 -14.17
C GLY A 383 -4.51 0.70 -13.05
N ASN A 384 -4.29 1.13 -11.81
CA ASN A 384 -4.23 0.25 -10.64
C ASN A 384 -5.57 -0.46 -10.36
N THR A 385 -6.71 0.22 -10.61
CA THR A 385 -8.03 -0.41 -10.55
C THR A 385 -8.14 -1.56 -11.56
N ILE A 386 -7.69 -1.35 -12.79
CA ILE A 386 -7.68 -2.38 -13.84
C ILE A 386 -6.71 -3.52 -13.46
N LEU A 387 -5.53 -3.20 -12.93
CA LEU A 387 -4.57 -4.19 -12.43
C LEU A 387 -5.22 -5.10 -11.37
N MET A 388 -5.96 -4.55 -10.41
CA MET A 388 -6.66 -5.33 -9.40
C MET A 388 -7.72 -6.25 -10.03
N ILE A 389 -8.39 -5.83 -11.09
CA ILE A 389 -9.35 -6.67 -11.83
C ILE A 389 -8.63 -7.81 -12.57
N LEU A 390 -7.47 -7.58 -13.17
CA LEU A 390 -6.63 -8.65 -13.74
C LEU A 390 -6.26 -9.69 -12.67
N LEU A 391 -5.97 -9.25 -11.44
CA LEU A 391 -5.70 -10.15 -10.32
C LEU A 391 -6.95 -10.93 -9.89
N TYR A 392 -8.16 -10.35 -9.96
CA TYR A 392 -9.40 -11.10 -9.76
C TYR A 392 -9.59 -12.22 -10.80
N PHE A 393 -9.23 -11.96 -12.04
CA PHE A 393 -9.23 -12.97 -13.12
C PHE A 393 -8.03 -13.91 -13.08
N THR A 394 -7.17 -13.82 -12.06
CA THR A 394 -5.95 -14.64 -11.90
C THR A 394 -4.92 -14.50 -13.02
N ASP A 395 -4.96 -13.40 -13.79
CA ASP A 395 -3.95 -13.09 -14.81
C ASP A 395 -2.68 -12.50 -14.20
N TYR A 396 -1.95 -13.32 -13.43
CA TYR A 396 -0.75 -12.89 -12.73
C TYR A 396 0.38 -12.50 -13.68
N GLY A 397 0.48 -13.17 -14.84
CA GLY A 397 1.47 -12.86 -15.88
C GLY A 397 1.25 -11.48 -16.51
N GLY A 398 -0.02 -11.16 -16.84
CA GLY A 398 -0.38 -9.85 -17.36
C GLY A 398 -0.21 -8.73 -16.31
N ALA A 399 -0.57 -9.01 -15.07
CA ALA A 399 -0.43 -8.08 -13.96
C ALA A 399 1.04 -7.71 -13.70
N VAL A 400 1.94 -8.70 -13.60
CA VAL A 400 3.38 -8.42 -13.37
C VAL A 400 4.01 -7.70 -14.56
N ALA A 401 3.63 -8.03 -15.80
CA ALA A 401 4.14 -7.33 -16.97
C ALA A 401 3.74 -5.85 -16.98
N ALA A 402 2.48 -5.55 -16.70
CA ALA A 402 1.98 -4.18 -16.59
C ALA A 402 2.67 -3.40 -15.46
N ALA A 403 2.81 -4.01 -14.27
CA ALA A 403 3.52 -3.39 -13.15
C ALA A 403 5.01 -3.15 -13.45
N ALA A 404 5.68 -4.09 -14.15
CA ALA A 404 7.05 -3.92 -14.56
C ALA A 404 7.22 -2.78 -15.59
N VAL A 405 6.31 -2.68 -16.57
CA VAL A 405 6.27 -1.54 -17.49
C VAL A 405 6.13 -0.22 -16.72
N PHE A 406 5.26 -0.17 -15.72
CA PHE A 406 5.10 1.01 -14.88
C PHE A 406 6.39 1.36 -14.12
N ALA A 407 6.98 0.39 -13.42
CA ALA A 407 8.23 0.61 -12.67
C ALA A 407 9.34 1.13 -13.56
N VAL A 408 9.58 0.48 -14.72
CA VAL A 408 10.67 0.83 -15.64
C VAL A 408 10.40 2.16 -16.33
N SER A 409 9.16 2.39 -16.82
CA SER A 409 8.86 3.63 -17.55
C SER A 409 8.81 4.84 -16.62
N ALA A 410 8.14 4.75 -15.47
CA ALA A 410 8.08 5.85 -14.52
C ALA A 410 9.46 6.23 -13.99
N SER A 411 10.28 5.23 -13.61
CA SER A 411 11.64 5.48 -13.13
C SER A 411 12.57 5.97 -14.25
N GLY A 412 12.58 5.27 -15.39
CA GLY A 412 13.49 5.59 -16.50
C GLY A 412 13.18 6.94 -17.15
N LEU A 413 11.91 7.26 -17.38
CA LEU A 413 11.51 8.55 -17.96
C LEU A 413 11.71 9.70 -16.96
N THR A 414 11.52 9.46 -15.66
CA THR A 414 11.86 10.47 -14.66
C THR A 414 13.38 10.72 -14.63
N ALA A 415 14.20 9.68 -14.63
CA ALA A 415 15.65 9.85 -14.72
C ALA A 415 16.09 10.56 -16.02
N LEU A 416 15.45 10.23 -17.15
CA LEU A 416 15.69 10.90 -18.42
C LEU A 416 15.28 12.39 -18.35
N SER A 417 14.16 12.72 -17.68
CA SER A 417 13.70 14.10 -17.57
C SER A 417 14.69 15.00 -16.81
N MET A 418 15.55 14.42 -15.96
CA MET A 418 16.62 15.17 -15.26
C MET A 418 17.68 15.77 -16.20
N ALA A 419 17.78 15.27 -17.44
CA ALA A 419 18.65 15.85 -18.47
C ALA A 419 18.07 17.11 -19.13
N PHE A 420 16.79 17.45 -18.85
CA PHE A 420 16.09 18.59 -19.42
C PHE A 420 15.87 19.69 -18.37
N ASP A 421 15.14 20.73 -18.76
CA ASP A 421 14.76 21.82 -17.87
C ASP A 421 13.93 21.28 -16.67
N PRO A 422 14.15 21.78 -15.44
CA PRO A 422 13.37 21.39 -14.27
C PRO A 422 11.83 21.40 -14.45
N ALA A 423 11.30 22.25 -15.32
CA ALA A 423 9.87 22.28 -15.62
C ALA A 423 9.31 20.95 -16.13
N PHE A 424 10.15 20.05 -16.66
CA PHE A 424 9.73 18.75 -17.24
C PHE A 424 9.79 17.55 -16.26
N TYR A 425 10.28 17.70 -15.03
CA TYR A 425 10.55 16.54 -14.15
C TYR A 425 9.29 15.74 -13.78
N GLY A 426 8.12 16.34 -13.67
CA GLY A 426 6.87 15.64 -13.43
C GLY A 426 6.37 14.78 -14.60
N PHE A 427 6.82 15.06 -15.83
CA PHE A 427 6.34 14.35 -17.03
C PHE A 427 6.81 12.90 -17.10
N GLY A 428 7.97 12.56 -16.51
CA GLY A 428 8.45 11.19 -16.46
C GLY A 428 7.46 10.26 -15.77
N PHE A 429 6.96 10.66 -14.60
CA PHE A 429 5.93 9.92 -13.88
C PHE A 429 4.58 9.90 -14.63
N LEU A 430 4.17 11.04 -15.20
CA LEU A 430 2.92 11.14 -15.96
C LEU A 430 2.89 10.14 -17.14
N ILE A 431 3.94 10.13 -17.96
CA ILE A 431 4.03 9.23 -19.11
C ILE A 431 4.11 7.78 -18.64
N GLY A 432 4.88 7.48 -17.57
CA GLY A 432 4.93 6.16 -16.96
C GLY A 432 3.56 5.66 -16.51
N ALA A 433 2.78 6.51 -15.84
CA ALA A 433 1.42 6.20 -15.41
C ALA A 433 0.44 6.04 -16.60
N ALA A 434 0.62 6.82 -17.67
CA ALA A 434 -0.17 6.67 -18.89
C ALA A 434 0.12 5.32 -19.59
N LEU A 435 1.39 4.94 -19.70
CA LEU A 435 1.78 3.64 -20.24
C LEU A 435 1.23 2.49 -19.39
N PHE A 436 1.30 2.59 -18.06
CA PHE A 436 0.71 1.63 -17.15
C PHE A 436 -0.80 1.46 -17.38
N TYR A 437 -1.54 2.57 -17.45
CA TYR A 437 -2.97 2.57 -17.74
C TYR A 437 -3.27 1.88 -19.09
N LEU A 438 -2.56 2.25 -20.14
CA LEU A 438 -2.76 1.67 -21.48
C LEU A 438 -2.45 0.18 -21.54
N VAL A 439 -1.35 -0.25 -20.91
CA VAL A 439 -0.95 -1.67 -20.88
C VAL A 439 -1.95 -2.50 -20.08
N THR A 440 -2.40 -2.00 -18.91
CA THR A 440 -3.42 -2.71 -18.11
C THR A 440 -4.74 -2.80 -18.85
N LEU A 441 -5.18 -1.74 -19.52
CA LEU A 441 -6.42 -1.70 -20.31
C LEU A 441 -6.35 -2.68 -21.49
N PHE A 442 -5.28 -2.62 -22.29
CA PHE A 442 -5.05 -3.54 -23.39
C PHE A 442 -5.02 -5.00 -22.93
N ARG A 443 -4.34 -5.26 -21.81
CA ARG A 443 -4.26 -6.62 -21.26
C ARG A 443 -5.63 -7.13 -20.81
N LEU A 444 -6.43 -6.28 -20.17
CA LEU A 444 -7.79 -6.64 -19.75
C LEU A 444 -8.67 -6.95 -20.96
N ASP A 445 -8.63 -6.13 -22.01
CA ASP A 445 -9.40 -6.34 -23.24
C ASP A 445 -9.04 -7.67 -23.91
N VAL A 446 -7.74 -7.93 -24.11
CA VAL A 446 -7.26 -9.22 -24.66
C VAL A 446 -7.60 -10.41 -23.78
N PHE A 447 -7.65 -10.23 -22.45
CA PHE A 447 -7.99 -11.30 -21.53
C PHE A 447 -9.48 -11.62 -21.60
N THR A 448 -10.33 -10.61 -21.54
CA THR A 448 -11.79 -10.76 -21.53
C THR A 448 -12.36 -11.24 -22.88
N ALA A 449 -11.69 -10.91 -23.99
CA ALA A 449 -12.08 -11.40 -25.31
C ALA A 449 -12.03 -12.94 -25.45
N ASN A 450 -11.23 -13.63 -24.63
CA ASN A 450 -11.07 -15.09 -24.65
C ASN A 450 -11.29 -15.69 -23.25
N LEU A 451 -12.20 -15.14 -22.48
CA LEU A 451 -12.39 -15.48 -21.06
C LEU A 451 -12.70 -16.98 -20.84
N PRO A 452 -13.66 -17.62 -21.55
CA PRO A 452 -13.97 -19.04 -21.32
C PRO A 452 -12.77 -19.95 -21.56
N TYR A 453 -12.02 -19.71 -22.64
CA TYR A 453 -10.81 -20.49 -22.94
C TYR A 453 -9.74 -20.34 -21.85
N ARG A 454 -9.56 -19.14 -21.33
CA ARG A 454 -8.57 -18.86 -20.27
C ARG A 454 -8.99 -19.47 -18.93
N VAL A 455 -10.27 -19.37 -18.57
CA VAL A 455 -10.81 -19.97 -17.33
C VAL A 455 -10.65 -21.49 -17.35
N LEU A 456 -11.00 -22.14 -18.46
CA LEU A 456 -10.84 -23.59 -18.63
C LEU A 456 -9.35 -24.02 -18.67
N GLY A 457 -8.51 -23.26 -19.36
CA GLY A 457 -7.08 -23.57 -19.50
C GLY A 457 -6.26 -23.31 -18.22
N GLN A 458 -6.77 -22.56 -17.28
CA GLN A 458 -6.08 -22.26 -16.00
C GLN A 458 -6.46 -23.24 -14.88
N GLN A 459 -7.45 -24.11 -15.07
CA GLN A 459 -7.80 -25.14 -14.09
C GLN A 459 -6.70 -26.20 -14.06
N PRO A 460 -5.95 -26.36 -12.96
CA PRO A 460 -4.91 -27.38 -12.88
C PRO A 460 -5.55 -28.76 -12.81
N ILE A 461 -5.17 -29.64 -13.74
CA ILE A 461 -5.59 -31.05 -13.73
C ILE A 461 -5.01 -31.78 -12.52
N VAL A 462 -3.84 -31.34 -12.05
CA VAL A 462 -3.17 -31.81 -10.82
C VAL A 462 -2.49 -30.62 -10.16
N ALA A 463 -2.72 -30.42 -8.87
CA ALA A 463 -2.03 -29.40 -8.08
C ALA A 463 -0.55 -29.82 -7.87
N GLU A 464 0.36 -29.38 -8.73
CA GLU A 464 1.80 -29.55 -8.52
C GLU A 464 2.28 -28.62 -7.41
N THR A 465 2.72 -29.19 -6.29
CA THR A 465 3.43 -28.45 -5.26
C THR A 465 4.85 -28.16 -5.71
N LYS A 466 5.09 -27.01 -6.37
CA LYS A 466 6.44 -26.58 -6.75
C LYS A 466 7.24 -26.23 -5.49
N SER A 467 8.28 -27.00 -5.19
CA SER A 467 9.25 -26.65 -4.15
C SER A 467 10.31 -25.69 -4.71
N GLY A 468 10.10 -24.40 -4.50
CA GLY A 468 11.03 -23.35 -4.91
C GLY A 468 12.07 -23.01 -3.83
N ARG A 469 12.76 -21.88 -4.04
CA ARG A 469 13.82 -21.40 -3.13
C ARG A 469 13.26 -20.97 -1.76
N PHE A 470 12.13 -20.30 -1.73
CA PHE A 470 11.48 -19.86 -0.49
C PHE A 470 10.94 -21.04 0.32
N THR A 471 10.38 -22.05 -0.35
CA THR A 471 9.95 -23.29 0.30
C THR A 471 11.14 -24.01 0.97
N ARG A 472 12.28 -24.10 0.29
CA ARG A 472 13.51 -24.69 0.86
C ARG A 472 14.02 -23.91 2.07
N LEU A 473 13.97 -22.57 2.00
CA LEU A 473 14.30 -21.69 3.13
C LEU A 473 13.38 -21.97 4.31
N GLY A 474 12.07 -22.08 4.09
CA GLY A 474 11.09 -22.39 5.13
C GLY A 474 11.39 -23.74 5.81
N LEU A 475 11.64 -24.78 5.03
CA LEU A 475 11.99 -26.10 5.54
C LEU A 475 13.30 -26.09 6.35
N PHE A 476 14.31 -25.34 5.88
CA PHE A 476 15.57 -25.17 6.62
C PHE A 476 15.37 -24.48 7.97
N LEU A 477 14.59 -23.40 8.02
CA LEU A 477 14.29 -22.67 9.25
C LEU A 477 13.49 -23.53 10.24
N GLU A 478 12.54 -24.32 9.75
CA GLU A 478 11.77 -25.26 10.57
C GLU A 478 12.64 -26.35 11.17
N HIS A 479 13.54 -26.94 10.38
CA HIS A 479 14.47 -27.95 10.85
C HIS A 479 15.40 -27.38 11.93
N LYS A 480 15.89 -26.16 11.78
CA LYS A 480 16.73 -25.46 12.77
C LYS A 480 15.96 -25.22 14.08
N LYS A 481 14.68 -24.78 13.99
CA LYS A 481 13.80 -24.59 15.17
C LYS A 481 13.65 -25.91 15.95
N ARG A 482 13.35 -27.03 15.26
CA ARG A 482 13.20 -28.36 15.89
C ARG A 482 14.49 -28.85 16.59
N LYS A 483 15.65 -28.58 15.99
CA LYS A 483 16.95 -28.90 16.63
C LYS A 483 17.19 -28.09 17.90
N LEU A 484 16.94 -26.78 17.89
CA LEU A 484 17.10 -25.89 19.04
C LEU A 484 16.15 -26.28 20.18
N THR A 485 14.91 -26.63 19.88
CA THR A 485 13.92 -27.05 20.87
C THR A 485 14.32 -28.40 21.52
N LYS A 486 14.89 -29.35 20.76
CA LYS A 486 15.42 -30.61 21.29
C LYS A 486 16.64 -30.39 22.16
N SER A 487 17.56 -29.50 21.76
CA SER A 487 18.75 -29.14 22.54
C SER A 487 18.39 -28.46 23.87
N ALA A 488 17.44 -27.54 23.86
CA ALA A 488 16.96 -26.86 25.07
C ALA A 488 16.26 -27.81 26.04
N LYS A 489 15.51 -28.81 25.56
CA LYS A 489 14.92 -29.85 26.41
C LYS A 489 15.97 -30.79 27.02
N HIS A 490 17.08 -31.03 26.31
CA HIS A 490 18.19 -31.88 26.83
C HIS A 490 19.09 -31.15 27.83
N SER A 491 19.14 -29.81 27.80
CA SER A 491 19.91 -29.00 28.77
C SER A 491 19.09 -28.65 30.03
N ALA A 492 17.78 -28.89 30.02
CA ALA A 492 16.88 -28.66 31.17
C ALA A 492 16.49 -29.92 31.93
N SER A 493 16.87 -31.11 31.42
CA SER A 493 16.82 -32.41 32.07
C SER A 493 18.20 -32.78 32.65
#